data_de056a995b4a6024c976309ecad58f92
#
_entry.id   de056a995b4a6024c976309ecad58f92
#
_cell.length_a   1.000
_cell.length_b   1.000
_cell.length_c   1.000
_cell.angle_alpha   90.00
_cell.angle_beta   90.00
_cell.angle_gamma   90.00
#
_symmetry.space_group_name_H-M   'P 1'
#
loop_
_entity.id
_entity.type
_entity.pdbx_description
1 polymer ?
#
loop_
_entity_poly.entity_id
_entity_poly.type
_entity_poly.pdbx_seq_one_letter_code
_entity_poly.pdbx_strand_id
1 'polypeptide(L)'
;MTDKHSGVFITCAVTGGGATTAKSDKIPITPEEIANACIESAKAGAAITHVHVREDDGSASRDLGKYAEVVERVRESDTDVVLNLTAGMGGDIVLGGVESPLPPAVDGTDMVGATERVEHVRQLKPEICTLDCGTMNFGEGDYIMTNTPSQLEEMAKQMTEIGTKIEIEAFDTGHLAHAKSLVSRGIIPSPAMVQLCMGIPWGAPDDLNTFMAMRNNIPDDWTFSAFSISRNQLKYVSLAAMAGGNVRVGLEDNIYLDRGVLATNGDLVERAVTILEAQNYNVLTPAQVRDNLDLTKHG
;
A
#
# COMPACT_ATOMS: atom_id res chain seq x y z
N MET A 1 18.85 -7.01 22.98
CA MET A 1 17.69 -6.65 22.13
C MET A 1 16.52 -7.40 22.72
N THR A 2 15.53 -6.71 23.24
CA THR A 2 14.26 -7.35 23.62
C THR A 2 13.65 -7.90 22.34
N ASP A 3 13.38 -9.20 22.35
CA ASP A 3 12.71 -9.88 21.25
C ASP A 3 11.31 -9.27 21.14
N LYS A 4 11.12 -8.29 20.22
CA LYS A 4 9.79 -7.76 19.90
C LYS A 4 8.92 -8.93 19.43
N HIS A 5 7.65 -8.76 19.37
CA HIS A 5 6.72 -9.84 19.00
C HIS A 5 7.14 -10.53 17.70
N SER A 6 7.37 -11.83 17.76
CA SER A 6 7.68 -12.63 16.59
C SER A 6 6.40 -13.08 15.89
N GLY A 7 6.32 -12.91 14.59
CA GLY A 7 5.16 -13.30 13.79
C GLY A 7 5.11 -12.54 12.48
N VAL A 8 3.99 -12.69 11.79
CA VAL A 8 3.70 -12.05 10.50
C VAL A 8 2.45 -11.20 10.64
N PHE A 9 2.50 -9.94 10.24
CA PHE A 9 1.29 -9.14 10.13
C PHE A 9 0.71 -9.19 8.73
N ILE A 10 -0.60 -8.96 8.66
CA ILE A 10 -1.36 -8.88 7.41
C ILE A 10 -1.78 -7.41 7.21
N THR A 11 -1.41 -6.85 6.07
CA THR A 11 -2.01 -5.60 5.55
C THR A 11 -3.14 -5.97 4.60
N CYS A 12 -4.33 -5.39 4.78
CA CYS A 12 -5.41 -5.47 3.83
C CYS A 12 -5.53 -4.16 3.04
N ALA A 13 -5.27 -4.20 1.73
CA ALA A 13 -5.50 -3.10 0.82
C ALA A 13 -6.94 -3.17 0.30
N VAL A 14 -7.84 -2.43 0.99
CA VAL A 14 -9.29 -2.63 0.84
C VAL A 14 -9.85 -2.16 -0.49
N THR A 15 -9.26 -1.14 -1.08
CA THR A 15 -9.55 -0.62 -2.43
C THR A 15 -8.36 0.19 -2.91
N GLY A 16 -8.13 0.26 -4.22
CA GLY A 16 -7.02 1.00 -4.83
C GLY A 16 -7.50 2.10 -5.79
N GLY A 17 -6.57 2.78 -6.46
CA GLY A 17 -6.85 3.79 -7.47
C GLY A 17 -7.24 3.22 -8.85
N GLY A 18 -7.00 1.94 -9.10
CA GLY A 18 -7.21 1.32 -10.41
C GLY A 18 -8.69 1.21 -10.84
N ALA A 19 -8.95 1.14 -12.15
CA ALA A 19 -10.29 0.98 -12.74
C ALA A 19 -10.80 -0.46 -12.60
N THR A 20 -10.97 -0.94 -11.39
CA THR A 20 -11.39 -2.31 -11.08
C THR A 20 -12.84 -2.44 -10.62
N THR A 21 -13.50 -1.34 -10.27
CA THR A 21 -14.87 -1.31 -9.71
C THR A 21 -15.91 -1.96 -10.62
N ALA A 22 -15.76 -1.85 -11.94
CA ALA A 22 -16.64 -2.51 -12.90
C ALA A 22 -16.46 -4.05 -12.95
N LYS A 23 -15.42 -4.61 -12.33
CA LYS A 23 -15.09 -6.05 -12.38
C LYS A 23 -15.67 -6.82 -11.18
N SER A 24 -16.02 -6.14 -10.09
CA SER A 24 -16.58 -6.76 -8.89
C SER A 24 -17.43 -5.77 -8.12
N ASP A 25 -18.62 -6.19 -7.72
CA ASP A 25 -19.54 -5.47 -6.84
C ASP A 25 -19.12 -5.52 -5.35
N LYS A 26 -18.01 -6.19 -5.06
CA LYS A 26 -17.43 -6.30 -3.71
C LYS A 26 -16.42 -5.20 -3.40
N ILE A 27 -15.99 -4.45 -4.42
CA ILE A 27 -15.02 -3.37 -4.23
C ILE A 27 -15.73 -2.17 -3.60
N PRO A 28 -15.31 -1.71 -2.42
CA PRO A 28 -15.94 -0.58 -1.76
C PRO A 28 -15.62 0.73 -2.50
N ILE A 29 -16.62 1.61 -2.62
CA ILE A 29 -16.55 2.89 -3.33
C ILE A 29 -16.78 4.05 -2.38
N THR A 30 -17.88 4.03 -1.63
CA THR A 30 -18.21 5.13 -0.71
C THR A 30 -17.33 5.11 0.54
N PRO A 31 -17.11 6.26 1.21
CA PRO A 31 -16.37 6.30 2.47
C PRO A 31 -16.91 5.32 3.53
N GLU A 32 -18.23 5.16 3.61
CA GLU A 32 -18.86 4.19 4.51
C GLU A 32 -18.51 2.74 4.15
N GLU A 33 -18.59 2.37 2.87
CA GLU A 33 -18.21 1.03 2.40
C GLU A 33 -16.74 0.75 2.65
N ILE A 34 -15.85 1.75 2.40
CA ILE A 34 -14.41 1.65 2.62
C ILE A 34 -14.11 1.45 4.12
N ALA A 35 -14.72 2.25 4.99
CA ALA A 35 -14.56 2.10 6.44
C ALA A 35 -15.07 0.74 6.93
N ASN A 36 -16.22 0.28 6.44
CA ASN A 36 -16.76 -1.05 6.76
C ASN A 36 -15.83 -2.17 6.29
N ALA A 37 -15.22 -2.03 5.11
CA ALA A 37 -14.23 -2.99 4.61
C ALA A 37 -12.96 -3.02 5.48
N CYS A 38 -12.50 -1.88 6.00
CA CYS A 38 -11.40 -1.82 6.97
C CYS A 38 -11.77 -2.58 8.26
N ILE A 39 -12.95 -2.35 8.81
CA ILE A 39 -13.44 -2.99 10.02
C ILE A 39 -13.61 -4.51 9.82
N GLU A 40 -14.20 -4.93 8.69
CA GLU A 40 -14.34 -6.35 8.32
C GLU A 40 -12.98 -7.03 8.25
N SER A 41 -12.03 -6.41 7.53
CA SER A 41 -10.67 -6.94 7.37
C SER A 41 -9.94 -7.09 8.70
N ALA A 42 -10.08 -6.11 9.60
CA ALA A 42 -9.48 -6.17 10.92
C ALA A 42 -10.07 -7.31 11.77
N LYS A 43 -11.39 -7.50 11.74
CA LYS A 43 -12.07 -8.63 12.41
C LYS A 43 -11.66 -9.98 11.83
N ALA A 44 -11.32 -10.04 10.55
CA ALA A 44 -10.81 -11.23 9.87
C ALA A 44 -9.32 -11.52 10.19
N GLY A 45 -8.58 -10.58 10.79
CA GLY A 45 -7.20 -10.76 11.25
C GLY A 45 -6.16 -9.84 10.60
N ALA A 46 -6.56 -8.84 9.82
CA ALA A 46 -5.64 -7.83 9.33
C ALA A 46 -5.21 -6.90 10.47
N ALA A 47 -3.91 -6.65 10.61
CA ALA A 47 -3.38 -5.70 11.57
C ALA A 47 -3.35 -4.27 11.02
N ILE A 48 -3.21 -4.13 9.70
CA ILE A 48 -3.11 -2.86 8.98
C ILE A 48 -4.17 -2.86 7.87
N THR A 49 -4.84 -1.73 7.65
CA THR A 49 -5.66 -1.51 6.46
C THR A 49 -5.08 -0.37 5.64
N HIS A 50 -4.80 -0.65 4.36
CA HIS A 50 -4.35 0.33 3.40
C HIS A 50 -5.54 0.89 2.62
N VAL A 51 -5.61 2.21 2.49
CA VAL A 51 -6.82 2.93 2.05
C VAL A 51 -6.50 3.91 0.94
N HIS A 52 -7.22 3.76 -0.16
CA HIS A 52 -7.55 4.81 -1.14
C HIS A 52 -8.99 5.26 -0.91
N VAL A 53 -9.38 6.40 -1.48
CA VAL A 53 -10.78 6.81 -1.60
C VAL A 53 -11.15 6.96 -3.07
N ARG A 54 -12.45 6.91 -3.34
CA ARG A 54 -12.99 6.95 -4.70
C ARG A 54 -14.05 8.03 -4.84
N GLU A 55 -14.21 8.53 -6.05
CA GLU A 55 -15.39 9.31 -6.42
C GLU A 55 -16.63 8.42 -6.50
N ASP A 56 -17.81 9.02 -6.53
CA ASP A 56 -19.07 8.28 -6.51
C ASP A 56 -19.29 7.41 -7.77
N ASP A 57 -18.58 7.71 -8.85
CA ASP A 57 -18.54 6.89 -10.07
C ASP A 57 -17.52 5.75 -10.03
N GLY A 58 -16.80 5.61 -8.92
CA GLY A 58 -15.80 4.60 -8.69
C GLY A 58 -14.39 4.95 -9.22
N SER A 59 -14.20 6.13 -9.80
CA SER A 59 -12.86 6.61 -10.18
C SER A 59 -12.02 6.95 -8.94
N ALA A 60 -10.70 7.04 -9.12
CA ALA A 60 -9.80 7.39 -8.03
C ALA A 60 -10.02 8.83 -7.53
N SER A 61 -9.88 9.05 -6.24
CA SER A 61 -10.04 10.37 -5.62
C SER A 61 -8.89 10.72 -4.69
N ARG A 62 -8.67 12.03 -4.49
CA ARG A 62 -7.79 12.59 -3.46
C ARG A 62 -8.56 13.47 -2.48
N ASP A 63 -9.89 13.42 -2.51
CA ASP A 63 -10.73 14.27 -1.70
C ASP A 63 -10.46 14.07 -0.20
N LEU A 64 -10.04 15.14 0.45
CA LEU A 64 -9.74 15.16 1.89
C LEU A 64 -10.97 14.81 2.74
N GLY A 65 -12.16 15.26 2.34
CA GLY A 65 -13.39 14.99 3.09
C GLY A 65 -13.74 13.51 3.08
N LYS A 66 -13.55 12.84 1.93
CA LYS A 66 -13.75 11.39 1.82
C LYS A 66 -12.75 10.62 2.68
N TYR A 67 -11.46 10.99 2.69
CA TYR A 67 -10.48 10.40 3.61
C TYR A 67 -10.83 10.65 5.07
N ALA A 68 -11.24 11.87 5.41
CA ALA A 68 -11.62 12.22 6.78
C ALA A 68 -12.79 11.38 7.27
N GLU A 69 -13.83 11.18 6.46
CA GLU A 69 -14.97 10.34 6.80
C GLU A 69 -14.58 8.88 7.03
N VAL A 70 -13.71 8.30 6.16
CA VAL A 70 -13.22 6.94 6.37
C VAL A 70 -12.46 6.82 7.68
N VAL A 71 -11.52 7.73 7.94
CA VAL A 71 -10.68 7.74 9.15
C VAL A 71 -11.52 7.89 10.40
N GLU A 72 -12.49 8.82 10.42
CA GLU A 72 -13.41 9.05 11.53
C GLU A 72 -14.22 7.79 11.84
N ARG A 73 -14.88 7.20 10.83
CA ARG A 73 -15.68 5.98 10.99
C ARG A 73 -14.87 4.80 11.53
N VAL A 74 -13.64 4.62 11.06
CA VAL A 74 -12.76 3.55 11.56
C VAL A 74 -12.33 3.82 13.00
N ARG A 75 -11.94 5.06 13.34
CA ARG A 75 -11.51 5.44 14.70
C ARG A 75 -12.63 5.40 15.71
N GLU A 76 -13.86 5.69 15.31
CA GLU A 76 -15.05 5.62 16.16
C GLU A 76 -15.56 4.20 16.40
N SER A 77 -15.10 3.24 15.59
CA SER A 77 -15.50 1.84 15.74
C SER A 77 -14.83 1.18 16.94
N ASP A 78 -15.46 0.13 17.48
CA ASP A 78 -14.89 -0.70 18.55
C ASP A 78 -13.75 -1.63 18.05
N THR A 79 -13.39 -1.54 16.77
CA THR A 79 -12.40 -2.42 16.12
C THR A 79 -11.06 -1.72 16.05
N ASP A 80 -10.03 -2.30 16.67
CA ASP A 80 -8.66 -1.79 16.58
C ASP A 80 -8.01 -2.21 15.26
N VAL A 81 -7.44 -1.25 14.54
CA VAL A 81 -6.67 -1.47 13.32
C VAL A 81 -5.69 -0.33 13.10
N VAL A 82 -4.54 -0.60 12.50
CA VAL A 82 -3.57 0.41 12.06
C VAL A 82 -4.03 0.98 10.73
N LEU A 83 -4.17 2.30 10.65
CA LEU A 83 -4.53 2.99 9.41
C LEU A 83 -3.28 3.36 8.60
N ASN A 84 -3.29 2.93 7.35
CA ASN A 84 -2.29 3.23 6.34
C ASN A 84 -2.99 3.95 5.17
N LEU A 85 -2.71 5.23 4.96
CA LEU A 85 -3.27 5.98 3.84
C LEU A 85 -2.26 6.05 2.69
N THR A 86 -2.76 6.04 1.46
CA THR A 86 -1.89 6.19 0.28
C THR A 86 -1.43 7.63 0.08
N ALA A 87 -0.21 7.84 -0.44
CA ALA A 87 0.21 9.07 -1.10
C ALA A 87 0.54 8.85 -2.59
N GLY A 88 0.14 7.71 -3.15
CA GLY A 88 0.40 7.35 -4.54
C GLY A 88 -0.36 8.21 -5.55
N MET A 89 -1.54 8.72 -5.18
CA MET A 89 -2.38 9.51 -6.08
C MET A 89 -1.79 10.91 -6.35
N GLY A 90 -2.03 11.45 -7.55
CA GLY A 90 -1.54 12.77 -7.96
C GLY A 90 -0.13 12.73 -8.55
N GLY A 91 0.29 11.60 -9.06
CA GLY A 91 1.59 11.41 -9.73
C GLY A 91 1.50 10.95 -11.17
N ASP A 92 0.31 10.78 -11.73
CA ASP A 92 0.14 10.21 -13.05
C ASP A 92 0.21 11.26 -14.16
N ILE A 93 0.98 10.94 -15.20
CA ILE A 93 1.09 11.74 -16.41
C ILE A 93 0.78 10.87 -17.62
N VAL A 94 -0.17 11.31 -18.43
CA VAL A 94 -0.41 10.82 -19.78
C VAL A 94 0.25 11.79 -20.76
N LEU A 95 1.17 11.31 -21.57
CA LEU A 95 1.79 12.14 -22.60
C LEU A 95 0.80 12.41 -23.73
N GLY A 96 1.07 13.44 -24.53
CA GLY A 96 0.35 13.70 -25.77
C GLY A 96 0.55 12.59 -26.80
N GLY A 97 0.36 12.89 -28.06
CA GLY A 97 0.62 11.89 -29.13
C GLY A 97 2.08 11.48 -29.21
N VAL A 98 2.35 10.30 -29.78
CA VAL A 98 3.69 9.72 -29.92
C VAL A 98 4.69 10.69 -30.56
N GLU A 99 4.25 11.46 -31.56
CA GLU A 99 5.10 12.44 -32.27
C GLU A 99 5.02 13.85 -31.64
N SER A 100 4.10 14.09 -30.69
CA SER A 100 3.91 15.38 -30.03
C SER A 100 3.59 15.16 -28.55
N PRO A 101 4.57 14.75 -27.74
CA PRO A 101 4.33 14.31 -26.36
C PRO A 101 3.99 15.45 -25.38
N LEU A 102 4.25 16.70 -25.74
CA LEU A 102 3.97 17.87 -24.90
C LEU A 102 3.02 18.85 -25.60
N PRO A 103 2.12 19.50 -24.82
CA PRO A 103 1.89 19.30 -23.38
C PRO A 103 1.28 17.92 -23.09
N PRO A 104 1.36 17.46 -21.81
CA PRO A 104 0.66 16.24 -21.39
C PRO A 104 -0.83 16.30 -21.70
N ALA A 105 -1.44 15.15 -21.94
CA ALA A 105 -2.88 15.06 -22.13
C ALA A 105 -3.59 15.44 -20.82
N VAL A 106 -4.75 16.12 -20.93
CA VAL A 106 -5.57 16.47 -19.76
C VAL A 106 -6.23 15.22 -19.20
N ASP A 107 -6.80 14.38 -20.07
CA ASP A 107 -7.44 13.15 -19.65
C ASP A 107 -6.42 12.14 -19.15
N GLY A 108 -6.62 11.65 -17.93
CA GLY A 108 -5.76 10.69 -17.26
C GLY A 108 -4.51 11.27 -16.58
N THR A 109 -4.21 12.56 -16.76
CA THR A 109 -3.15 13.25 -16.01
C THR A 109 -3.73 13.85 -14.74
N ASP A 110 -3.26 13.38 -13.57
CA ASP A 110 -3.69 13.90 -12.27
C ASP A 110 -2.57 14.57 -11.47
N MET A 111 -1.40 14.75 -12.10
CA MET A 111 -0.18 15.18 -11.43
C MET A 111 -0.32 16.54 -10.75
N VAL A 112 0.04 16.57 -9.46
CA VAL A 112 0.03 17.77 -8.60
C VAL A 112 1.32 17.87 -7.79
N GLY A 113 1.44 18.95 -7.02
CA GLY A 113 2.62 19.19 -6.17
C GLY A 113 2.69 18.25 -4.96
N ALA A 114 3.92 18.05 -4.45
CA ALA A 114 4.18 17.15 -3.32
C ALA A 114 3.31 17.45 -2.09
N THR A 115 3.12 18.73 -1.74
CA THR A 115 2.30 19.13 -0.58
C THR A 115 0.82 18.78 -0.75
N GLU A 116 0.28 18.94 -1.95
CA GLU A 116 -1.11 18.58 -2.26
C GLU A 116 -1.32 17.05 -2.19
N ARG A 117 -0.33 16.28 -2.66
CA ARG A 117 -0.38 14.80 -2.60
C ARG A 117 -0.48 14.26 -1.18
N VAL A 118 0.10 14.93 -0.19
CA VAL A 118 0.13 14.49 1.22
C VAL A 118 -0.75 15.34 2.14
N GLU A 119 -1.63 16.19 1.60
CA GLU A 119 -2.46 17.07 2.43
C GLU A 119 -3.36 16.29 3.40
N HIS A 120 -4.03 15.26 2.92
CA HIS A 120 -4.87 14.38 3.74
C HIS A 120 -4.06 13.67 4.83
N VAL A 121 -2.82 13.24 4.53
CA VAL A 121 -1.90 12.62 5.51
C VAL A 121 -1.55 13.61 6.62
N ARG A 122 -1.21 14.85 6.26
CA ARG A 122 -0.86 15.91 7.22
C ARG A 122 -2.01 16.28 8.15
N GLN A 123 -3.23 16.30 7.63
CA GLN A 123 -4.40 16.67 8.41
C GLN A 123 -4.92 15.52 9.27
N LEU A 124 -4.94 14.30 8.74
CA LEU A 124 -5.56 13.14 9.39
C LEU A 124 -4.57 12.33 10.23
N LYS A 125 -3.27 12.51 10.02
CA LYS A 125 -2.17 11.87 10.76
C LYS A 125 -2.41 10.36 10.92
N PRO A 126 -2.43 9.57 9.83
CA PRO A 126 -2.47 8.13 9.93
C PRO A 126 -1.19 7.61 10.58
N GLU A 127 -1.24 6.39 11.11
CA GLU A 127 -0.07 5.76 11.71
C GLU A 127 0.98 5.40 10.66
N ILE A 128 0.53 5.00 9.46
CA ILE A 128 1.36 4.68 8.29
C ILE A 128 0.85 5.43 7.06
N CYS A 129 1.75 5.79 6.16
CA CYS A 129 1.40 6.27 4.83
C CYS A 129 2.34 5.65 3.80
N THR A 130 1.81 5.19 2.66
CA THR A 130 2.65 4.69 1.57
C THR A 130 3.30 5.83 0.80
N LEU A 131 4.51 5.55 0.30
CA LEU A 131 5.29 6.43 -0.56
C LEU A 131 5.81 5.61 -1.73
N ASP A 132 5.25 5.79 -2.92
CA ASP A 132 5.66 5.11 -4.15
C ASP A 132 7.04 5.60 -4.58
N CYS A 133 8.05 4.79 -4.36
CA CYS A 133 9.43 5.21 -4.48
C CYS A 133 10.00 4.95 -5.87
N GLY A 134 9.69 5.83 -6.79
CA GLY A 134 10.22 5.82 -8.15
C GLY A 134 9.17 6.09 -9.23
N THR A 135 9.68 6.31 -10.43
CA THR A 135 8.89 6.59 -11.64
C THR A 135 8.92 5.39 -12.55
N MET A 136 7.78 5.01 -13.12
CA MET A 136 7.68 3.90 -14.06
C MET A 136 6.47 4.05 -14.98
N ASN A 137 6.49 3.39 -16.15
CA ASN A 137 5.25 3.05 -16.83
C ASN A 137 4.42 2.17 -15.89
N PHE A 138 3.12 2.38 -15.81
CA PHE A 138 2.31 1.70 -14.81
C PHE A 138 1.06 1.05 -15.43
N GLY A 139 0.93 -0.26 -15.26
CA GLY A 139 -0.24 -0.99 -15.71
C GLY A 139 -0.43 -1.03 -17.22
N GLU A 140 -1.68 -1.14 -17.66
CA GLU A 140 -2.04 -1.09 -19.07
C GLU A 140 -2.37 0.36 -19.45
N GLY A 141 -1.81 0.82 -20.58
CA GLY A 141 -2.04 2.17 -21.10
C GLY A 141 -0.75 2.99 -21.22
N ASP A 142 -0.90 4.21 -21.70
CA ASP A 142 0.22 5.13 -22.00
C ASP A 142 0.39 6.18 -20.88
N TYR A 143 0.33 5.78 -19.62
CA TYR A 143 0.60 6.70 -18.53
C TYR A 143 1.83 6.32 -17.71
N ILE A 144 2.39 7.31 -17.06
CA ILE A 144 3.61 7.21 -16.27
C ILE A 144 3.25 7.59 -14.84
N MET A 145 3.42 6.66 -13.90
CA MET A 145 3.48 7.00 -12.48
C MET A 145 4.77 7.77 -12.22
N THR A 146 4.66 9.03 -11.82
CA THR A 146 5.80 9.95 -11.73
C THR A 146 6.07 10.37 -10.31
N ASN A 147 7.26 10.01 -9.82
CA ASN A 147 7.76 10.38 -8.50
C ASN A 147 9.21 10.84 -8.63
N THR A 148 9.42 12.14 -8.84
CA THR A 148 10.77 12.69 -8.96
C THR A 148 11.50 12.66 -7.62
N PRO A 149 12.84 12.63 -7.59
CA PRO A 149 13.60 12.66 -6.34
C PRO A 149 13.20 13.81 -5.41
N SER A 150 13.01 15.00 -5.94
CA SER A 150 12.62 16.18 -5.14
C SER A 150 11.21 16.06 -4.54
N GLN A 151 10.25 15.48 -5.28
CA GLN A 151 8.91 15.24 -4.77
C GLN A 151 8.92 14.20 -3.66
N LEU A 152 9.66 13.09 -3.84
CA LEU A 152 9.81 12.07 -2.82
C LEU A 152 10.46 12.62 -1.53
N GLU A 153 11.51 13.43 -1.67
CA GLU A 153 12.15 14.08 -0.53
C GLU A 153 11.20 15.02 0.23
N GLU A 154 10.42 15.80 -0.50
CA GLU A 154 9.47 16.74 0.10
C GLU A 154 8.32 16.03 0.81
N MET A 155 7.70 15.04 0.15
CA MET A 155 6.64 14.23 0.76
C MET A 155 7.14 13.49 2.00
N ALA A 156 8.31 12.84 1.91
CA ALA A 156 8.90 12.10 3.03
C ALA A 156 9.18 13.01 4.24
N LYS A 157 9.68 14.22 4.02
CA LYS A 157 9.90 15.22 5.09
C LYS A 157 8.59 15.57 5.77
N GLN A 158 7.55 15.91 5.00
CA GLN A 158 6.25 16.30 5.55
C GLN A 158 5.60 15.17 6.35
N MET A 159 5.69 13.90 5.89
CA MET A 159 5.20 12.74 6.62
C MET A 159 5.99 12.51 7.93
N THR A 160 7.31 12.63 7.87
CA THR A 160 8.20 12.46 9.03
C THR A 160 7.94 13.52 10.10
N GLU A 161 7.74 14.78 9.70
CA GLU A 161 7.48 15.90 10.61
C GLU A 161 6.20 15.71 11.44
N ILE A 162 5.21 15.02 10.94
CA ILE A 162 3.96 14.74 11.66
C ILE A 162 3.96 13.40 12.42
N GLY A 163 5.08 12.65 12.35
CA GLY A 163 5.23 11.37 13.05
C GLY A 163 4.55 10.18 12.36
N THR A 164 4.14 10.31 11.10
CA THR A 164 3.61 9.19 10.31
C THR A 164 4.75 8.30 9.83
N LYS A 165 4.63 6.99 10.04
CA LYS A 165 5.59 5.99 9.51
C LYS A 165 5.43 5.88 7.99
N ILE A 166 6.55 5.97 7.28
CA ILE A 166 6.55 5.80 5.82
C ILE A 166 6.67 4.32 5.49
N GLU A 167 5.72 3.77 4.74
CA GLU A 167 5.84 2.50 4.04
C GLU A 167 6.27 2.79 2.60
N ILE A 168 7.50 2.43 2.27
CA ILE A 168 8.06 2.64 0.94
C ILE A 168 7.49 1.59 0.00
N GLU A 169 6.78 1.96 -1.06
CA GLU A 169 6.39 1.03 -2.11
C GLU A 169 7.47 0.95 -3.19
N ALA A 170 8.00 -0.25 -3.40
CA ALA A 170 9.06 -0.51 -4.37
C ALA A 170 8.58 -1.49 -5.45
N PHE A 171 8.52 -1.01 -6.68
CA PHE A 171 8.03 -1.73 -7.85
C PHE A 171 9.17 -2.30 -8.70
N ASP A 172 10.43 -1.95 -8.39
CA ASP A 172 11.63 -2.40 -9.09
C ASP A 172 12.87 -2.25 -8.18
N THR A 173 13.97 -2.89 -8.57
CA THR A 173 15.27 -2.80 -7.88
C THR A 173 15.82 -1.36 -7.86
N GLY A 174 15.58 -0.57 -8.90
CA GLY A 174 15.93 0.85 -8.96
C GLY A 174 15.22 1.68 -7.89
N HIS A 175 13.97 1.36 -7.60
CA HIS A 175 13.20 1.99 -6.53
C HIS A 175 13.80 1.68 -5.14
N LEU A 176 14.25 0.45 -4.90
CA LEU A 176 14.98 0.09 -3.68
C LEU A 176 16.30 0.85 -3.52
N ALA A 177 17.03 1.04 -4.63
CA ALA A 177 18.25 1.84 -4.60
C ALA A 177 17.96 3.29 -4.21
N HIS A 178 16.88 3.88 -4.72
CA HIS A 178 16.45 5.23 -4.35
C HIS A 178 16.00 5.28 -2.88
N ALA A 179 15.19 4.32 -2.44
CA ALA A 179 14.76 4.21 -1.04
C ALA A 179 15.96 4.17 -0.08
N LYS A 180 16.96 3.33 -0.37
CA LYS A 180 18.21 3.28 0.42
C LYS A 180 18.94 4.63 0.47
N SER A 181 18.93 5.38 -0.63
CA SER A 181 19.49 6.73 -0.66
C SER A 181 18.73 7.70 0.25
N LEU A 182 17.39 7.67 0.23
CA LEU A 182 16.57 8.52 1.11
C LEU A 182 16.81 8.21 2.59
N VAL A 183 16.91 6.94 2.95
CA VAL A 183 17.20 6.51 4.33
C VAL A 183 18.63 6.86 4.75
N SER A 184 19.62 6.61 3.91
CA SER A 184 21.03 6.91 4.22
C SER A 184 21.31 8.40 4.40
N ARG A 185 20.51 9.26 3.77
CA ARG A 185 20.56 10.73 3.93
C ARG A 185 19.70 11.22 5.11
N GLY A 186 19.05 10.34 5.84
CA GLY A 186 18.19 10.67 6.99
C GLY A 186 16.88 11.38 6.61
N ILE A 187 16.44 11.30 5.35
CA ILE A 187 15.16 11.85 4.89
C ILE A 187 14.00 10.96 5.33
N ILE A 188 14.18 9.65 5.20
CA ILE A 188 13.28 8.63 5.79
C ILE A 188 14.00 8.05 7.02
N PRO A 189 13.35 8.02 8.20
CA PRO A 189 13.94 7.45 9.40
C PRO A 189 14.25 5.96 9.27
N SER A 190 15.38 5.52 9.87
CA SER A 190 15.73 4.10 10.01
C SER A 190 15.28 3.57 11.39
N PRO A 191 14.89 2.29 11.51
CA PRO A 191 14.73 1.33 10.42
C PRO A 191 13.51 1.62 9.55
N ALA A 192 13.66 1.45 8.24
CA ALA A 192 12.59 1.72 7.29
C ALA A 192 11.63 0.53 7.15
N MET A 193 10.44 0.83 6.63
CA MET A 193 9.43 -0.15 6.24
C MET A 193 9.28 -0.11 4.72
N VAL A 194 9.26 -1.27 4.06
CA VAL A 194 9.15 -1.36 2.60
C VAL A 194 8.13 -2.43 2.18
N GLN A 195 7.33 -2.09 1.18
CA GLN A 195 6.41 -3.00 0.50
C GLN A 195 6.98 -3.35 -0.88
N LEU A 196 7.20 -4.64 -1.15
CA LEU A 196 7.54 -5.11 -2.49
C LEU A 196 6.28 -5.32 -3.31
N CYS A 197 6.08 -4.50 -4.34
CA CYS A 197 4.89 -4.50 -5.20
C CYS A 197 5.20 -5.28 -6.48
N MET A 198 4.76 -6.55 -6.55
CA MET A 198 5.18 -7.46 -7.61
C MET A 198 4.07 -7.71 -8.64
N GLY A 199 4.47 -7.94 -9.89
CA GLY A 199 3.57 -8.37 -10.96
C GLY A 199 2.76 -7.25 -11.63
N ILE A 200 2.96 -6.00 -11.25
CA ILE A 200 2.39 -4.85 -11.96
C ILE A 200 3.12 -4.71 -13.30
N PRO A 201 2.40 -4.61 -14.44
CA PRO A 201 3.05 -4.47 -15.74
C PRO A 201 4.07 -3.34 -15.75
N TRP A 202 5.25 -3.63 -16.31
CA TRP A 202 6.44 -2.77 -16.43
C TRP A 202 7.23 -2.55 -15.15
N GLY A 203 6.74 -3.01 -13.99
CA GLY A 203 7.51 -3.18 -12.76
C GLY A 203 8.14 -4.57 -12.65
N ALA A 204 8.60 -4.94 -11.47
CA ALA A 204 9.21 -6.23 -11.18
C ALA A 204 8.22 -7.38 -11.43
N PRO A 205 8.55 -8.34 -12.31
CA PRO A 205 7.77 -9.57 -12.47
C PRO A 205 7.65 -10.36 -11.17
N ASP A 206 6.55 -11.09 -11.02
CA ASP A 206 6.22 -11.85 -9.81
C ASP A 206 6.77 -13.29 -9.80
N ASP A 207 7.81 -13.55 -10.58
CA ASP A 207 8.54 -14.81 -10.52
C ASP A 207 9.50 -14.86 -9.31
N LEU A 208 9.82 -16.08 -8.89
CA LEU A 208 10.64 -16.32 -7.70
C LEU A 208 12.03 -15.65 -7.76
N ASN A 209 12.68 -15.66 -8.93
CA ASN A 209 14.03 -15.10 -9.06
C ASN A 209 14.01 -13.59 -8.88
N THR A 210 13.04 -12.91 -9.50
CA THR A 210 12.86 -11.47 -9.39
C THR A 210 12.49 -11.08 -7.96
N PHE A 211 11.56 -11.81 -7.33
CA PHE A 211 11.22 -11.59 -5.93
C PHE A 211 12.46 -11.71 -5.02
N MET A 212 13.26 -12.77 -5.18
CA MET A 212 14.49 -12.95 -4.39
C MET A 212 15.54 -11.88 -4.68
N ALA A 213 15.63 -11.39 -5.91
CA ALA A 213 16.49 -10.26 -6.23
C ALA A 213 16.05 -8.98 -5.51
N MET A 214 14.75 -8.69 -5.48
CA MET A 214 14.18 -7.58 -4.72
C MET A 214 14.46 -7.75 -3.22
N ARG A 215 14.09 -8.91 -2.65
CA ARG A 215 14.26 -9.23 -1.22
C ARG A 215 15.73 -9.08 -0.76
N ASN A 216 16.68 -9.60 -1.54
CA ASN A 216 18.10 -9.56 -1.21
C ASN A 216 18.71 -8.15 -1.29
N ASN A 217 18.00 -7.20 -1.89
CA ASN A 217 18.37 -5.79 -1.92
C ASN A 217 17.85 -4.98 -0.73
N ILE A 218 17.01 -5.56 0.13
CA ILE A 218 16.50 -4.92 1.35
C ILE A 218 17.55 -5.06 2.45
N PRO A 219 17.94 -3.98 3.16
CA PRO A 219 18.78 -4.07 4.35
C PRO A 219 18.16 -4.95 5.44
N ASP A 220 18.99 -5.67 6.20
CA ASP A 220 18.52 -6.67 7.18
C ASP A 220 17.77 -6.06 8.38
N ASP A 221 17.97 -4.78 8.65
CA ASP A 221 17.30 -4.05 9.73
C ASP A 221 15.95 -3.45 9.31
N TRP A 222 15.59 -3.52 8.02
CA TRP A 222 14.31 -3.02 7.52
C TRP A 222 13.20 -4.06 7.70
N THR A 223 12.01 -3.58 8.03
CA THR A 223 10.79 -4.41 7.95
C THR A 223 10.29 -4.41 6.51
N PHE A 224 9.98 -5.58 5.97
CA PHE A 224 9.37 -5.66 4.65
C PHE A 224 8.08 -6.47 4.63
N SER A 225 7.23 -6.12 3.68
CA SER A 225 6.07 -6.89 3.25
C SER A 225 6.17 -7.14 1.76
N ALA A 226 5.44 -8.11 1.23
CA ALA A 226 5.36 -8.33 -0.21
C ALA A 226 3.99 -8.81 -0.63
N PHE A 227 3.57 -8.39 -1.83
CA PHE A 227 2.39 -8.92 -2.52
C PHE A 227 2.65 -9.09 -4.01
N SER A 228 1.79 -9.82 -4.67
CA SER A 228 1.65 -9.83 -6.12
C SER A 228 0.20 -9.55 -6.50
N ILE A 229 -0.01 -8.85 -7.59
CA ILE A 229 -1.37 -8.57 -8.07
C ILE A 229 -2.05 -9.83 -8.62
N SER A 230 -3.39 -9.82 -8.62
CA SER A 230 -4.24 -10.81 -9.27
C SER A 230 -4.02 -12.24 -8.72
N ARG A 231 -4.00 -13.24 -9.61
CA ARG A 231 -3.98 -14.67 -9.30
C ARG A 231 -2.84 -15.17 -8.41
N ASN A 232 -1.77 -14.41 -8.27
CA ASN A 232 -0.62 -14.81 -7.47
C ASN A 232 -0.64 -14.21 -6.05
N GLN A 233 -1.57 -13.32 -5.71
CA GLN A 233 -1.66 -12.69 -4.40
C GLN A 233 -1.61 -13.71 -3.24
N LEU A 234 -2.50 -14.71 -3.26
CA LEU A 234 -2.56 -15.70 -2.18
C LEU A 234 -1.33 -16.62 -2.11
N LYS A 235 -0.61 -16.82 -3.23
CA LYS A 235 0.66 -17.54 -3.22
C LYS A 235 1.77 -16.73 -2.57
N TYR A 236 1.71 -15.42 -2.74
CA TYR A 236 2.68 -14.50 -2.13
C TYR A 236 2.57 -14.45 -0.61
N VAL A 237 1.43 -14.80 -0.02
CA VAL A 237 1.29 -14.96 1.44
C VAL A 237 2.35 -15.95 1.98
N SER A 238 2.45 -17.13 1.38
CA SER A 238 3.47 -18.11 1.77
C SER A 238 4.89 -17.64 1.42
N LEU A 239 5.07 -17.08 0.22
CA LEU A 239 6.39 -16.70 -0.27
C LEU A 239 7.00 -15.57 0.55
N ALA A 240 6.24 -14.53 0.86
CA ALA A 240 6.69 -13.39 1.66
C ALA A 240 7.05 -13.83 3.10
N ALA A 241 6.17 -14.61 3.74
CA ALA A 241 6.41 -15.11 5.09
C ALA A 241 7.65 -16.01 5.17
N MET A 242 7.84 -16.94 4.23
CA MET A 242 9.02 -17.81 4.15
C MET A 242 10.31 -17.02 3.91
N ALA A 243 10.24 -15.88 3.24
CA ALA A 243 11.39 -15.00 3.02
C ALA A 243 11.67 -14.07 4.22
N GLY A 244 10.91 -14.20 5.32
CA GLY A 244 11.07 -13.42 6.56
C GLY A 244 10.35 -12.07 6.52
N GLY A 245 9.37 -11.90 5.63
CA GLY A 245 8.56 -10.70 5.49
C GLY A 245 7.15 -10.84 6.02
N ASN A 246 6.39 -9.75 5.87
CA ASN A 246 4.97 -9.68 6.15
C ASN A 246 4.18 -9.76 4.84
N VAL A 247 2.86 -9.77 4.92
CA VAL A 247 2.01 -10.06 3.76
C VAL A 247 0.97 -8.96 3.53
N ARG A 248 0.61 -8.77 2.26
CA ARG A 248 -0.50 -7.90 1.87
C ARG A 248 -1.47 -8.69 0.99
N VAL A 249 -2.76 -8.52 1.29
CA VAL A 249 -3.90 -9.02 0.49
C VAL A 249 -4.94 -7.91 0.36
N GLY A 250 -5.99 -8.13 -0.41
CA GLY A 250 -7.11 -7.20 -0.52
C GLY A 250 -7.57 -6.96 -1.94
N LEU A 251 -8.73 -6.30 -2.06
CA LEU A 251 -9.43 -6.08 -3.34
C LEU A 251 -8.77 -5.02 -4.23
N GLU A 252 -7.83 -4.24 -3.70
CA GLU A 252 -6.97 -3.40 -4.51
C GLU A 252 -6.15 -4.22 -5.50
N ASP A 253 -5.59 -5.34 -5.04
CA ASP A 253 -4.61 -6.12 -5.77
C ASP A 253 -5.21 -7.36 -6.43
N ASN A 254 -6.29 -7.92 -5.89
CA ASN A 254 -6.94 -9.14 -6.39
C ASN A 254 -8.41 -9.21 -5.97
N ILE A 255 -9.28 -9.53 -6.92
CA ILE A 255 -10.75 -9.62 -6.69
C ILE A 255 -11.25 -11.07 -6.56
N TYR A 256 -10.37 -12.06 -6.62
CA TYR A 256 -10.76 -13.48 -6.62
C TYR A 256 -10.23 -14.23 -5.41
N LEU A 257 -11.12 -14.97 -4.75
CA LEU A 257 -10.77 -15.95 -3.72
C LEU A 257 -10.30 -17.27 -4.35
N ASP A 258 -10.93 -17.65 -5.45
CA ASP A 258 -10.63 -18.84 -6.23
C ASP A 258 -11.03 -18.61 -7.69
N ARG A 259 -10.74 -19.56 -8.57
CA ARG A 259 -11.06 -19.44 -10.00
C ARG A 259 -12.56 -19.20 -10.21
N GLY A 260 -12.89 -17.98 -10.66
CA GLY A 260 -14.28 -17.56 -10.93
C GLY A 260 -15.11 -17.26 -9.67
N VAL A 261 -14.50 -17.24 -8.48
CA VAL A 261 -15.17 -16.90 -7.22
C VAL A 261 -14.67 -15.53 -6.76
N LEU A 262 -15.53 -14.54 -6.79
CA LEU A 262 -15.22 -13.19 -6.28
C LEU A 262 -15.09 -13.23 -4.75
N ALA A 263 -14.15 -12.44 -4.23
CA ALA A 263 -13.86 -12.31 -2.80
C ALA A 263 -14.37 -10.99 -2.23
N THR A 264 -14.62 -10.96 -0.93
CA THR A 264 -14.57 -9.74 -0.11
C THR A 264 -13.15 -9.53 0.44
N ASN A 265 -12.89 -8.37 1.05
CA ASN A 265 -11.65 -8.12 1.77
C ASN A 265 -11.48 -9.10 2.96
N GLY A 266 -12.55 -9.35 3.71
CA GLY A 266 -12.57 -10.34 4.79
C GLY A 266 -12.18 -11.73 4.32
N ASP A 267 -12.75 -12.23 3.21
CA ASP A 267 -12.43 -13.54 2.63
C ASP A 267 -10.93 -13.71 2.32
N LEU A 268 -10.32 -12.66 1.75
CA LEU A 268 -8.89 -12.68 1.41
C LEU A 268 -8.01 -12.69 2.66
N VAL A 269 -8.39 -11.92 3.69
CA VAL A 269 -7.68 -11.89 4.97
C VAL A 269 -7.82 -13.23 5.70
N GLU A 270 -9.02 -13.80 5.81
CA GLU A 270 -9.24 -15.13 6.44
C GLU A 270 -8.43 -16.22 5.73
N ARG A 271 -8.35 -16.15 4.39
CA ARG A 271 -7.52 -17.08 3.62
C ARG A 271 -6.03 -16.87 3.93
N ALA A 272 -5.56 -15.64 4.06
CA ALA A 272 -4.18 -15.35 4.43
C ALA A 272 -3.86 -15.86 5.85
N VAL A 273 -4.74 -15.63 6.82
CA VAL A 273 -4.62 -16.18 8.19
C VAL A 273 -4.49 -17.70 8.14
N THR A 274 -5.41 -18.38 7.43
CA THR A 274 -5.40 -19.84 7.28
C THR A 274 -4.06 -20.34 6.71
N ILE A 275 -3.53 -19.67 5.70
CA ILE A 275 -2.24 -20.05 5.08
C ILE A 275 -1.08 -19.89 6.08
N LEU A 276 -1.04 -18.78 6.81
CA LEU A 276 0.02 -18.49 7.77
C LEU A 276 -0.02 -19.45 8.96
N GLU A 277 -1.19 -19.68 9.54
CA GLU A 277 -1.36 -20.60 10.68
C GLU A 277 -1.03 -22.05 10.30
N ALA A 278 -1.41 -22.49 9.09
CA ALA A 278 -1.06 -23.82 8.58
C ALA A 278 0.46 -24.02 8.43
N GLN A 279 1.23 -22.95 8.36
CA GLN A 279 2.69 -22.94 8.32
C GLN A 279 3.31 -22.62 9.70
N ASN A 280 2.51 -22.61 10.77
CA ASN A 280 2.90 -22.29 12.15
C ASN A 280 3.44 -20.86 12.36
N TYR A 281 3.00 -19.89 11.56
CA TYR A 281 3.24 -18.48 11.83
C TYR A 281 2.19 -17.92 12.79
N ASN A 282 2.61 -17.07 13.72
CA ASN A 282 1.71 -16.26 14.52
C ASN A 282 1.28 -15.04 13.71
N VAL A 283 -0.03 -14.81 13.59
CA VAL A 283 -0.56 -13.58 13.00
C VAL A 283 -0.56 -12.49 14.07
N LEU A 284 0.10 -11.36 13.78
CA LEU A 284 0.25 -10.26 14.72
C LEU A 284 -1.00 -9.40 14.78
N THR A 285 -1.36 -8.97 15.99
CA THR A 285 -2.44 -8.02 16.24
C THR A 285 -2.02 -6.57 15.92
N PRO A 286 -2.97 -5.63 15.73
CA PRO A 286 -2.65 -4.21 15.56
C PRO A 286 -1.77 -3.64 16.67
N ALA A 287 -2.03 -4.01 17.93
CA ALA A 287 -1.23 -3.57 19.07
C ALA A 287 0.23 -4.03 18.98
N GLN A 288 0.45 -5.31 18.62
CA GLN A 288 1.79 -5.86 18.43
C GLN A 288 2.52 -5.22 17.26
N VAL A 289 1.79 -4.87 16.17
CA VAL A 289 2.37 -4.16 15.02
C VAL A 289 2.80 -2.76 15.40
N ARG A 290 1.98 -2.01 16.17
CA ARG A 290 2.36 -0.69 16.68
C ARG A 290 3.64 -0.76 17.50
N ASP A 291 3.74 -1.75 18.39
CA ASP A 291 4.92 -1.95 19.23
C ASP A 291 6.16 -2.34 18.38
N ASN A 292 6.01 -3.24 17.41
CA ASN A 292 7.09 -3.66 16.52
C ASN A 292 7.63 -2.54 15.62
N LEU A 293 6.74 -1.69 15.12
CA LEU A 293 7.08 -0.62 14.17
C LEU A 293 7.28 0.75 14.82
N ASP A 294 7.15 0.84 16.15
CA ASP A 294 7.20 2.09 16.91
C ASP A 294 6.21 3.14 16.37
N LEU A 295 4.95 2.71 16.13
CA LEU A 295 3.92 3.59 15.58
C LEU A 295 3.31 4.49 16.63
N THR A 296 3.03 5.73 16.25
CA THR A 296 2.27 6.66 17.09
C THR A 296 0.79 6.59 16.72
N LYS A 297 -0.05 6.13 17.66
CA LYS A 297 -1.50 6.18 17.49
C LYS A 297 -1.98 7.60 17.75
N HIS A 298 -2.50 8.23 16.70
CA HIS A 298 -3.21 9.51 16.81
C HIS A 298 -4.69 9.24 17.01
N GLY A 299 -5.28 9.86 18.04
CA GLY A 299 -6.69 9.74 18.40
C GLY A 299 -7.62 10.44 17.44
#